data_a13be5934ac3a6fd72adc0646559a20c
#
_entry.id   a13be5934ac3a6fd72adc0646559a20c
#
_cell.length_a   1.000
_cell.length_b   1.000
_cell.length_c   1.000
_cell.angle_alpha   90.00
_cell.angle_beta   90.00
_cell.angle_gamma   90.00
#
_symmetry.space_group_name_H-M   'P 1'
#
loop_
_entity.id
_entity.type
_entity.pdbx_description
1 polymer ?
#
loop_
_entity_poly.entity_id
_entity_poly.type
_entity_poly.pdbx_seq_one_letter_code
_entity_poly.pdbx_strand_id
1 'polypeptide(L)'
;IDATSHDQIERSLAEIDWDTYTQRHYTYSPAAWEDQILYFLMLDRFSDGREQGYRDLAGNPVADGTTPPFRFADDAYTAERTAWAGNGNQWLGGTLKGLHSKLGYLKRLGVTALWISPVFRQVAADAHAYHGYGIQNFLDVDPHFGSRQDLIDLVDAAHAQGIRVILDIILNHAGDIFGYEFNPQRYPAGNGGMDPRW
;
A
#
# COMPACT_ATOMS: atom_id res chain seq x y z
N ILE A 1 11.42 -3.83 -18.82
CA ILE A 1 11.54 -3.32 -17.44
C ILE A 1 12.95 -3.63 -17.03
N ASP A 2 13.77 -2.60 -16.91
CA ASP A 2 15.16 -2.76 -16.53
C ASP A 2 15.23 -3.06 -15.01
N ALA A 3 15.41 -4.33 -14.67
CA ALA A 3 15.63 -4.77 -13.31
C ALA A 3 17.00 -4.35 -12.75
N THR A 4 17.83 -3.69 -13.57
CA THR A 4 19.20 -3.35 -13.24
C THR A 4 19.37 -1.92 -12.70
N SER A 5 18.31 -1.11 -12.67
CA SER A 5 18.38 0.29 -12.26
C SER A 5 18.21 0.51 -10.74
N HIS A 6 18.27 -0.54 -9.95
CA HIS A 6 18.19 -0.40 -8.50
C HIS A 6 19.57 -0.30 -7.89
N ASP A 7 19.91 0.90 -7.48
CA ASP A 7 21.08 1.15 -6.67
C ASP A 7 21.01 0.31 -5.38
N GLN A 8 21.98 -0.61 -5.24
CA GLN A 8 22.36 -1.22 -3.97
C GLN A 8 21.33 -2.14 -3.32
N ILE A 9 20.89 -3.10 -4.05
CA ILE A 9 20.17 -4.22 -3.44
C ILE A 9 21.18 -5.32 -3.15
N GLU A 10 21.25 -5.73 -1.90
CA GLU A 10 22.00 -6.91 -1.52
C GLU A 10 21.50 -8.11 -2.32
N ARG A 11 22.35 -8.70 -3.12
CA ARG A 11 22.00 -9.84 -3.98
C ARG A 11 22.09 -11.17 -3.26
N SER A 12 22.70 -11.17 -2.12
CA SER A 12 22.90 -12.33 -1.27
C SER A 12 22.81 -11.95 0.21
N LEU A 13 22.36 -12.86 1.03
CA LEU A 13 22.38 -12.69 2.49
C LEU A 13 23.81 -12.48 3.04
N ALA A 14 24.82 -12.94 2.30
CA ALA A 14 26.22 -12.73 2.67
C ALA A 14 26.71 -11.29 2.42
N GLU A 15 25.98 -10.50 1.62
CA GLU A 15 26.31 -9.11 1.33
C GLU A 15 25.64 -8.13 2.31
N ILE A 16 24.78 -8.65 3.18
CA ILE A 16 24.09 -7.83 4.19
C ILE A 16 25.08 -7.46 5.30
N ASP A 17 25.23 -6.17 5.54
CA ASP A 17 25.95 -5.67 6.72
C ASP A 17 25.08 -5.83 7.98
N TRP A 18 25.12 -7.01 8.55
CA TRP A 18 24.37 -7.37 9.76
C TRP A 18 24.71 -6.49 10.95
N ASP A 19 25.94 -5.98 11.04
CA ASP A 19 26.34 -5.11 12.15
C ASP A 19 25.59 -3.79 12.12
N THR A 20 25.37 -3.21 10.94
CA THR A 20 24.53 -2.02 10.78
C THR A 20 23.10 -2.26 11.24
N TYR A 21 22.52 -3.40 10.91
CA TYR A 21 21.14 -3.72 11.31
C TYR A 21 21.04 -4.07 12.80
N THR A 22 21.98 -4.81 13.37
CA THR A 22 21.96 -5.23 14.78
C THR A 22 22.20 -4.10 15.76
N GLN A 23 22.83 -3.01 15.34
CA GLN A 23 23.08 -1.82 16.16
C GLN A 23 21.89 -0.85 16.22
N ARG A 24 20.84 -1.07 15.42
CA ARG A 24 19.66 -0.20 15.43
C ARG A 24 18.76 -0.48 16.63
N HIS A 25 18.15 0.56 17.14
CA HIS A 25 17.05 0.43 18.09
C HIS A 25 15.78 0.05 17.33
N TYR A 26 15.24 -1.13 17.65
CA TYR A 26 13.98 -1.60 17.10
C TYR A 26 12.86 -1.45 18.13
N THR A 27 11.67 -1.17 17.63
CA THR A 27 10.46 -1.20 18.45
C THR A 27 10.14 -2.65 18.81
N TYR A 28 10.09 -2.95 20.11
CA TYR A 28 9.82 -4.32 20.57
C TYR A 28 8.39 -4.77 20.25
N SER A 29 8.25 -6.06 19.96
CA SER A 29 6.93 -6.70 19.98
C SER A 29 6.29 -6.55 21.34
N PRO A 30 4.96 -6.38 21.44
CA PRO A 30 4.28 -6.35 22.72
C PRO A 30 4.41 -7.71 23.41
N ALA A 31 4.44 -7.69 24.75
CA ALA A 31 4.46 -8.92 25.54
C ALA A 31 3.13 -9.69 25.42
N ALA A 32 2.02 -8.97 25.22
CA ALA A 32 0.68 -9.50 25.03
C ALA A 32 0.03 -8.82 23.83
N TRP A 33 -0.22 -9.59 22.77
CA TRP A 33 -0.88 -9.08 21.56
C TRP A 33 -2.37 -8.87 21.77
N GLU A 34 -2.98 -9.59 22.67
CA GLU A 34 -4.38 -9.42 23.10
C GLU A 34 -4.69 -8.04 23.68
N ASP A 35 -3.66 -7.35 24.16
CA ASP A 35 -3.81 -5.97 24.70
C ASP A 35 -3.68 -4.90 23.58
N GLN A 36 -3.47 -5.30 22.35
CA GLN A 36 -3.31 -4.37 21.25
C GLN A 36 -4.62 -4.15 20.48
N ILE A 37 -4.84 -2.90 20.08
CA ILE A 37 -5.91 -2.54 19.15
C ILE A 37 -5.30 -2.54 17.75
N LEU A 38 -5.56 -3.63 17.03
CA LEU A 38 -5.09 -3.83 15.66
C LEU A 38 -6.04 -3.17 14.67
N TYR A 39 -5.49 -2.36 13.78
CA TYR A 39 -6.21 -1.77 12.67
C TYR A 39 -5.58 -2.21 11.34
N PHE A 40 -6.31 -3.00 10.56
CA PHE A 40 -5.92 -3.34 9.19
C PHE A 40 -6.45 -2.29 8.22
N LEU A 41 -5.63 -1.90 7.24
CA LEU A 41 -6.05 -1.07 6.14
C LEU A 41 -5.43 -1.52 4.82
N MET A 42 -6.20 -1.35 3.76
CA MET A 42 -5.71 -1.40 2.39
C MET A 42 -5.25 0.01 2.01
N LEU A 43 -3.95 0.17 1.76
CA LEU A 43 -3.32 1.49 1.61
C LEU A 43 -3.95 2.32 0.50
N ASP A 44 -4.18 1.72 -0.67
CA ASP A 44 -4.81 2.39 -1.81
C ASP A 44 -6.19 3.01 -1.48
N ARG A 45 -6.89 2.43 -0.49
CA ARG A 45 -8.27 2.80 -0.14
C ARG A 45 -8.38 3.75 1.04
N PHE A 46 -7.27 4.10 1.66
CA PHE A 46 -7.30 4.80 2.94
C PHE A 46 -7.25 6.33 2.79
N SER A 47 -6.18 6.89 2.25
CA SER A 47 -6.03 8.34 2.10
C SER A 47 -4.96 8.69 1.07
N ASP A 48 -5.24 9.68 0.22
CA ASP A 48 -4.26 10.26 -0.70
C ASP A 48 -3.54 11.50 -0.10
N GLY A 49 -3.92 11.90 1.11
CA GLY A 49 -3.36 13.06 1.80
C GLY A 49 -3.86 14.42 1.29
N ARG A 50 -4.83 14.44 0.38
CA ARG A 50 -5.36 15.67 -0.23
C ARG A 50 -6.70 16.10 0.33
N GLU A 51 -7.25 15.33 1.27
CA GLU A 51 -8.54 15.61 1.86
C GLU A 51 -8.51 16.93 2.64
N GLN A 52 -9.55 17.76 2.48
CA GLN A 52 -9.68 19.06 3.12
C GLN A 52 -11.04 19.20 3.81
N GLY A 53 -11.10 20.07 4.82
CA GLY A 53 -12.35 20.45 5.46
C GLY A 53 -12.91 19.45 6.45
N TYR A 54 -12.10 18.49 6.88
CA TYR A 54 -12.51 17.55 7.92
C TYR A 54 -12.46 18.20 9.31
N ARG A 55 -13.38 17.77 10.17
CA ARG A 55 -13.40 18.18 11.57
C ARG A 55 -13.27 16.96 12.47
N ASP A 56 -12.56 17.12 13.56
CA ASP A 56 -12.51 16.11 14.62
C ASP A 56 -13.84 16.03 15.39
N LEU A 57 -13.94 15.10 16.34
CA LEU A 57 -15.13 14.92 17.15
C LEU A 57 -15.45 16.15 18.02
N ALA A 58 -14.50 17.02 18.30
CA ALA A 58 -14.69 18.28 18.99
C ALA A 58 -15.07 19.45 18.07
N GLY A 59 -15.15 19.20 16.76
CA GLY A 59 -15.50 20.19 15.74
C GLY A 59 -14.35 21.06 15.29
N ASN A 60 -13.11 20.79 15.72
CA ASN A 60 -11.93 21.54 15.29
C ASN A 60 -11.53 21.14 13.87
N PRO A 61 -11.06 22.08 13.03
CA PRO A 61 -10.47 21.70 11.76
C PRO A 61 -9.28 20.77 11.99
N VAL A 62 -9.28 19.64 11.32
CA VAL A 62 -8.11 18.76 11.26
C VAL A 62 -7.30 19.21 10.06
N ALA A 63 -6.13 19.80 10.33
CA ALA A 63 -5.41 20.62 9.37
C ALA A 63 -4.86 19.84 8.18
N ASP A 64 -4.65 18.54 8.31
CA ASP A 64 -3.95 17.77 7.29
C ASP A 64 -4.76 16.57 6.83
N GLY A 65 -4.99 16.56 5.54
CA GLY A 65 -5.38 15.39 4.84
C GLY A 65 -6.77 14.89 5.18
N THR A 66 -7.81 15.65 4.90
CA THR A 66 -9.15 15.19 5.24
C THR A 66 -10.25 15.68 4.34
N THR A 67 -10.01 15.86 3.07
CA THR A 67 -11.15 15.93 2.19
C THR A 67 -11.66 14.53 1.96
N PRO A 68 -12.97 14.29 1.99
CA PRO A 68 -13.49 13.07 1.44
C PRO A 68 -12.90 12.89 0.03
N PRO A 69 -12.37 11.72 -0.31
CA PRO A 69 -11.84 11.46 -1.65
C PRO A 69 -12.87 11.73 -2.74
N PHE A 70 -14.13 11.81 -2.36
CA PHE A 70 -15.25 12.15 -3.23
C PHE A 70 -15.97 13.39 -2.66
N ARG A 71 -15.68 14.56 -3.22
CA ARG A 71 -16.64 15.66 -3.14
C ARG A 71 -17.80 15.32 -4.05
N PHE A 72 -18.87 14.96 -3.46
CA PHE A 72 -20.14 14.95 -4.17
C PHE A 72 -20.59 16.42 -4.25
N ALA A 73 -20.29 17.09 -5.35
CA ALA A 73 -21.09 18.25 -5.71
C ALA A 73 -22.53 17.76 -5.90
N ASP A 74 -23.51 18.49 -5.42
CA ASP A 74 -24.90 18.03 -5.37
C ASP A 74 -25.38 17.51 -6.72
N ASP A 75 -24.96 18.12 -7.83
CA ASP A 75 -25.35 17.72 -9.20
C ASP A 75 -24.46 16.58 -9.77
N ALA A 76 -23.28 16.37 -9.25
CA ALA A 76 -22.36 15.31 -9.70
C ALA A 76 -22.47 14.04 -8.85
N TYR A 77 -23.15 14.09 -7.73
CA TYR A 77 -23.21 13.02 -6.73
C TYR A 77 -23.52 11.64 -7.33
N THR A 78 -24.52 11.57 -8.18
CA THR A 78 -24.93 10.30 -8.80
C THR A 78 -23.89 9.80 -9.78
N ALA A 79 -23.29 10.68 -10.58
CA ALA A 79 -22.27 10.31 -11.56
C ALA A 79 -20.98 9.89 -10.87
N GLU A 80 -20.51 10.62 -9.86
CA GLU A 80 -19.33 10.29 -9.08
C GLU A 80 -19.53 9.00 -8.29
N ARG A 81 -20.68 8.80 -7.67
CA ARG A 81 -21.02 7.57 -6.97
C ARG A 81 -21.03 6.37 -7.90
N THR A 82 -21.56 6.51 -9.11
CA THR A 82 -21.59 5.45 -10.11
C THR A 82 -20.17 5.14 -10.59
N ALA A 83 -19.36 6.17 -10.85
CA ALA A 83 -17.96 6.01 -11.22
C ALA A 83 -17.17 5.33 -10.11
N TRP A 84 -17.34 5.75 -8.85
CA TRP A 84 -16.69 5.13 -7.69
C TRP A 84 -17.10 3.66 -7.54
N ALA A 85 -18.37 3.35 -7.62
CA ALA A 85 -18.86 1.96 -7.54
C ALA A 85 -18.31 1.09 -8.69
N GLY A 86 -18.14 1.68 -9.88
CA GLY A 86 -17.57 1.00 -11.04
C GLY A 86 -16.05 0.83 -10.98
N ASN A 87 -15.35 1.62 -10.18
CA ASN A 87 -13.89 1.63 -10.08
C ASN A 87 -13.35 0.83 -8.88
N GLY A 88 -14.19 -0.01 -8.28
CA GLY A 88 -13.80 -0.81 -7.12
C GLY A 88 -12.61 -1.76 -7.36
N ASN A 89 -12.27 -2.05 -8.60
CA ASN A 89 -11.17 -2.90 -9.03
C ASN A 89 -9.97 -2.12 -9.60
N GLN A 90 -9.92 -0.80 -9.42
CA GLN A 90 -8.85 0.05 -9.92
C GLN A 90 -8.14 0.78 -8.77
N TRP A 91 -6.97 1.36 -9.07
CA TRP A 91 -6.26 2.22 -8.14
C TRP A 91 -7.08 3.47 -7.81
N LEU A 92 -7.23 3.77 -6.52
CA LEU A 92 -7.94 4.97 -6.02
C LEU A 92 -6.97 6.02 -5.46
N GLY A 93 -5.71 5.68 -5.27
CA GLY A 93 -4.64 6.64 -5.02
C GLY A 93 -4.29 6.90 -3.57
N GLY A 94 -4.67 6.03 -2.64
CA GLY A 94 -4.15 6.08 -1.27
C GLY A 94 -2.64 5.85 -1.24
N THR A 95 -1.93 6.62 -0.40
CA THR A 95 -0.47 6.65 -0.36
C THR A 95 0.09 6.54 1.06
N LEU A 96 1.39 6.22 1.16
CA LEU A 96 2.13 6.23 2.44
C LEU A 96 2.11 7.61 3.10
N LYS A 97 2.24 8.69 2.31
CA LYS A 97 2.11 10.07 2.81
C LYS A 97 0.70 10.38 3.30
N GLY A 98 -0.30 9.88 2.57
CA GLY A 98 -1.69 10.00 3.00
C GLY A 98 -1.93 9.31 4.34
N LEU A 99 -1.45 8.07 4.49
CA LEU A 99 -1.53 7.34 5.76
C LEU A 99 -0.75 8.06 6.88
N HIS A 100 0.47 8.54 6.59
CA HIS A 100 1.26 9.31 7.54
C HIS A 100 0.48 10.51 8.10
N SER A 101 -0.23 11.24 7.24
CA SER A 101 -1.07 12.38 7.65
C SER A 101 -2.22 12.00 8.59
N LYS A 102 -2.61 10.72 8.62
CA LYS A 102 -3.71 10.19 9.43
C LYS A 102 -3.27 9.51 10.74
N LEU A 103 -1.99 9.44 11.04
CA LEU A 103 -1.51 8.80 12.28
C LEU A 103 -2.16 9.40 13.52
N GLY A 104 -2.33 10.72 13.58
CA GLY A 104 -3.01 11.39 14.69
C GLY A 104 -4.49 10.98 14.83
N TYR A 105 -5.18 10.74 13.72
CA TYR A 105 -6.54 10.19 13.72
C TYR A 105 -6.55 8.76 14.27
N LEU A 106 -5.68 7.89 13.76
CA LEU A 106 -5.57 6.49 14.22
C LEU A 106 -5.21 6.42 15.70
N LYS A 107 -4.32 7.30 16.17
CA LYS A 107 -3.97 7.39 17.60
C LYS A 107 -5.18 7.76 18.45
N ARG A 108 -5.98 8.75 18.04
CA ARG A 108 -7.21 9.13 18.77
C ARG A 108 -8.28 8.03 18.73
N LEU A 109 -8.31 7.22 17.67
CA LEU A 109 -9.17 6.03 17.58
C LEU A 109 -8.74 4.93 18.55
N GLY A 110 -7.53 5.02 19.12
CA GLY A 110 -6.99 4.05 20.06
C GLY A 110 -6.13 2.96 19.42
N VAL A 111 -5.80 3.09 18.14
CA VAL A 111 -4.96 2.11 17.43
C VAL A 111 -3.57 2.06 18.07
N THR A 112 -3.10 0.85 18.36
CA THR A 112 -1.75 0.58 18.89
C THR A 112 -0.90 -0.29 17.97
N ALA A 113 -1.53 -0.96 17.01
CA ALA A 113 -0.85 -1.72 15.97
C ALA A 113 -1.56 -1.50 14.62
N LEU A 114 -0.81 -1.08 13.63
CA LEU A 114 -1.28 -0.79 12.29
C LEU A 114 -0.78 -1.88 11.34
N TRP A 115 -1.69 -2.61 10.72
CA TRP A 115 -1.40 -3.60 9.70
C TRP A 115 -1.72 -3.00 8.33
N ILE A 116 -0.68 -2.85 7.50
CA ILE A 116 -0.78 -2.24 6.18
C ILE A 116 -0.75 -3.34 5.13
N SER A 117 -1.68 -3.30 4.16
CA SER A 117 -1.63 -4.18 2.98
C SER A 117 -0.27 -4.11 2.30
N PRO A 118 0.15 -5.12 1.51
CA PRO A 118 1.48 -5.14 0.93
C PRO A 118 1.78 -3.88 0.12
N VAL A 119 2.95 -3.30 0.35
CA VAL A 119 3.39 -2.04 -0.28
C VAL A 119 4.49 -2.24 -1.32
N PHE A 120 4.92 -3.47 -1.51
CA PHE A 120 5.98 -3.80 -2.46
C PHE A 120 5.54 -3.58 -3.90
N ARG A 121 6.53 -3.48 -4.80
CA ARG A 121 6.29 -3.14 -6.20
C ARG A 121 5.45 -4.20 -6.89
N GLN A 122 4.34 -3.78 -7.43
CA GLN A 122 3.37 -4.63 -8.11
C GLN A 122 3.75 -4.86 -9.58
N VAL A 123 3.12 -5.84 -10.21
CA VAL A 123 3.24 -6.08 -11.65
C VAL A 123 2.69 -4.87 -12.41
N ALA A 124 3.56 -4.19 -13.14
CA ALA A 124 3.21 -2.93 -13.82
C ALA A 124 2.12 -3.10 -14.91
N ALA A 125 1.97 -4.30 -15.45
CA ALA A 125 0.94 -4.61 -16.45
C ALA A 125 -0.44 -4.91 -15.83
N ASP A 126 -0.52 -5.08 -14.52
CA ASP A 126 -1.77 -5.37 -13.82
C ASP A 126 -2.39 -4.09 -13.28
N ALA A 127 -3.37 -3.56 -14.02
CA ALA A 127 -4.13 -2.38 -13.60
C ALA A 127 -4.96 -2.60 -12.31
N HIS A 128 -5.09 -3.84 -11.85
CA HIS A 128 -5.90 -4.23 -10.71
C HIS A 128 -5.08 -4.56 -9.46
N ALA A 129 -3.76 -4.36 -9.49
CA ALA A 129 -2.85 -4.68 -8.39
C ALA A 129 -2.92 -3.70 -7.18
N TYR A 130 -3.93 -2.84 -7.12
CA TYR A 130 -4.16 -1.85 -6.04
C TYR A 130 -4.17 -2.45 -4.63
N HIS A 131 -4.48 -3.73 -4.51
CA HIS A 131 -4.55 -4.45 -3.24
C HIS A 131 -3.16 -4.82 -2.67
N GLY A 132 -2.10 -4.73 -3.48
CA GLY A 132 -0.74 -5.01 -3.04
C GLY A 132 -0.29 -6.48 -3.15
N TYR A 133 -1.16 -7.41 -3.54
CA TYR A 133 -0.86 -8.85 -3.52
C TYR A 133 -0.29 -9.40 -4.83
N GLY A 134 -0.11 -8.59 -5.87
CA GLY A 134 0.51 -8.96 -7.14
C GLY A 134 1.98 -8.51 -7.22
N ILE A 135 2.81 -8.92 -6.28
CA ILE A 135 4.18 -8.39 -6.12
C ILE A 135 5.09 -8.88 -7.24
N GLN A 136 5.77 -7.95 -7.89
CA GLN A 136 6.82 -8.22 -8.86
C GLN A 136 8.22 -8.09 -8.26
N ASN A 137 8.42 -7.10 -7.38
CA ASN A 137 9.71 -6.86 -6.75
C ASN A 137 9.50 -6.67 -5.24
N PHE A 138 10.08 -7.58 -4.46
CA PHE A 138 9.99 -7.61 -3.00
C PHE A 138 10.97 -6.66 -2.30
N LEU A 139 11.83 -6.00 -3.06
CA LEU A 139 12.92 -5.19 -2.52
C LEU A 139 12.65 -3.68 -2.61
N ASP A 140 11.52 -3.31 -3.19
CA ASP A 140 11.19 -1.90 -3.40
C ASP A 140 9.70 -1.62 -3.16
N VAL A 141 9.41 -0.36 -2.85
CA VAL A 141 8.03 0.13 -2.66
C VAL A 141 7.41 0.44 -4.02
N ASP A 142 6.13 0.14 -4.17
CA ASP A 142 5.38 0.47 -5.38
C ASP A 142 5.24 2.00 -5.54
N PRO A 143 5.53 2.56 -6.72
CA PRO A 143 5.42 4.00 -6.95
C PRO A 143 4.02 4.58 -6.75
N HIS A 144 2.95 3.78 -6.87
CA HIS A 144 1.60 4.23 -6.56
C HIS A 144 1.43 4.55 -5.07
N PHE A 145 2.12 3.82 -4.21
CA PHE A 145 2.07 4.02 -2.77
C PHE A 145 3.06 5.08 -2.27
N GLY A 146 4.15 5.30 -3.00
CA GLY A 146 5.19 6.25 -2.64
C GLY A 146 6.59 5.70 -2.81
N SER A 147 7.50 6.16 -1.98
CA SER A 147 8.91 5.75 -1.98
C SER A 147 9.27 4.95 -0.72
N ARG A 148 10.44 4.30 -0.76
CA ARG A 148 11.03 3.65 0.42
C ARG A 148 11.22 4.64 1.58
N GLN A 149 11.60 5.88 1.27
CA GLN A 149 11.72 6.91 2.29
C GLN A 149 10.38 7.25 2.93
N ASP A 150 9.30 7.34 2.15
CA ASP A 150 7.96 7.57 2.69
C ASP A 150 7.51 6.46 3.65
N LEU A 151 7.92 5.21 3.38
CA LEU A 151 7.66 4.10 4.29
C LEU A 151 8.47 4.23 5.59
N ILE A 152 9.74 4.61 5.50
CA ILE A 152 10.59 4.84 6.68
C ILE A 152 9.99 5.96 7.53
N ASP A 153 9.66 7.09 6.92
CA ASP A 153 9.08 8.24 7.61
C ASP A 153 7.75 7.90 8.30
N LEU A 154 6.91 7.11 7.64
CA LEU A 154 5.66 6.61 8.22
C LEU A 154 5.91 5.74 9.45
N VAL A 155 6.84 4.78 9.35
CA VAL A 155 7.15 3.85 10.45
C VAL A 155 7.71 4.61 11.65
N ASP A 156 8.65 5.53 11.43
CA ASP A 156 9.25 6.35 12.48
C ASP A 156 8.20 7.23 13.18
N ALA A 157 7.34 7.87 12.40
CA ALA A 157 6.26 8.69 12.94
C ALA A 157 5.20 7.88 13.71
N ALA A 158 4.88 6.67 13.24
CA ALA A 158 3.98 5.75 13.94
C ALA A 158 4.59 5.32 15.29
N HIS A 159 5.84 4.90 15.28
CA HIS A 159 6.57 4.50 16.50
C HIS A 159 6.66 5.65 17.51
N ALA A 160 6.92 6.87 17.06
CA ALA A 160 6.92 8.07 17.92
C ALA A 160 5.57 8.30 18.62
N GLN A 161 4.47 7.84 18.03
CA GLN A 161 3.13 7.89 18.63
C GLN A 161 2.75 6.62 19.39
N GLY A 162 3.65 5.66 19.51
CA GLY A 162 3.40 4.38 20.17
C GLY A 162 2.50 3.44 19.36
N ILE A 163 2.44 3.62 18.04
CA ILE A 163 1.73 2.73 17.11
C ILE A 163 2.76 1.82 16.44
N ARG A 164 2.62 0.52 16.58
CA ARG A 164 3.44 -0.46 15.87
C ARG A 164 2.98 -0.59 14.44
N VAL A 165 3.90 -0.91 13.54
CA VAL A 165 3.58 -1.13 12.12
C VAL A 165 3.86 -2.58 11.77
N ILE A 166 2.87 -3.24 11.18
CA ILE A 166 2.97 -4.59 10.64
C ILE A 166 2.90 -4.46 9.12
N LEU A 167 3.97 -4.86 8.46
CA LEU A 167 3.99 -4.97 7.00
C LEU A 167 3.45 -6.34 6.60
N ASP A 168 2.47 -6.32 5.72
CA ASP A 168 1.97 -7.53 5.07
C ASP A 168 2.99 -7.97 4.02
N ILE A 169 3.53 -9.17 4.18
CA ILE A 169 4.51 -9.75 3.26
C ILE A 169 3.99 -11.07 2.70
N ILE A 170 4.12 -11.25 1.40
CA ILE A 170 3.66 -12.44 0.71
C ILE A 170 4.83 -13.36 0.44
N LEU A 171 4.89 -14.47 1.16
CA LEU A 171 5.92 -15.50 0.97
C LEU A 171 5.47 -16.66 0.07
N ASN A 172 4.19 -16.69 -0.31
CA ASN A 172 3.58 -17.80 -1.05
C ASN A 172 3.75 -17.69 -2.57
N HIS A 173 3.68 -16.48 -3.11
CA HIS A 173 3.67 -16.25 -4.57
C HIS A 173 4.25 -14.88 -4.93
N ALA A 174 4.62 -14.72 -6.19
CA ALA A 174 4.76 -13.44 -6.87
C ALA A 174 3.52 -13.17 -7.71
N GLY A 175 3.37 -11.96 -8.21
CA GLY A 175 2.38 -11.65 -9.25
C GLY A 175 2.74 -12.32 -10.59
N ASP A 176 1.89 -12.18 -11.58
CA ASP A 176 2.11 -12.71 -12.93
C ASP A 176 3.21 -11.92 -13.64
N ILE A 177 4.47 -12.26 -13.34
CA ILE A 177 5.67 -11.54 -13.82
C ILE A 177 6.14 -12.01 -15.20
N PHE A 178 5.62 -13.14 -15.69
CA PHE A 178 5.94 -13.67 -16.99
C PHE A 178 4.77 -13.48 -17.94
N GLY A 179 5.02 -12.88 -19.09
CA GLY A 179 4.10 -12.85 -20.22
C GLY A 179 4.49 -13.91 -21.25
N TYR A 180 3.51 -14.56 -21.80
CA TYR A 180 3.75 -15.46 -22.93
C TYR A 180 3.53 -14.72 -24.22
N GLU A 181 4.43 -14.91 -25.18
CA GLU A 181 4.22 -14.41 -26.53
C GLU A 181 3.11 -15.24 -27.20
N PHE A 182 1.95 -14.63 -27.30
CA PHE A 182 0.76 -15.27 -27.84
C PHE A 182 0.63 -14.99 -29.34
N ASN A 183 0.58 -16.04 -30.15
CA ASN A 183 0.26 -15.92 -31.56
C ASN A 183 -1.23 -16.16 -31.79
N PRO A 184 -2.05 -15.10 -31.95
CA PRO A 184 -3.51 -15.22 -32.07
C PRO A 184 -3.97 -15.93 -33.34
N GLN A 185 -3.11 -16.03 -34.36
CA GLN A 185 -3.40 -16.76 -35.61
C GLN A 185 -3.23 -18.26 -35.44
N ARG A 186 -2.25 -18.65 -34.63
CA ARG A 186 -1.93 -20.08 -34.40
C ARG A 186 -2.74 -20.66 -33.23
N TYR A 187 -3.05 -19.84 -32.27
CA TYR A 187 -3.73 -20.22 -31.04
C TYR A 187 -4.83 -19.20 -30.70
N PRO A 188 -5.90 -19.16 -31.51
CA PRO A 188 -7.01 -18.26 -31.20
C PRO A 188 -7.59 -18.68 -29.86
N ALA A 189 -7.48 -17.80 -28.87
CA ALA A 189 -8.15 -17.99 -27.59
C ALA A 189 -9.65 -17.88 -27.83
N GLY A 190 -10.33 -19.01 -27.80
CA GLY A 190 -11.77 -19.00 -27.70
C GLY A 190 -12.15 -18.37 -26.36
N ASN A 191 -13.00 -17.36 -26.37
CA ASN A 191 -13.63 -16.76 -25.19
C ASN A 191 -12.66 -16.02 -24.23
N GLY A 192 -11.53 -15.51 -24.71
CA GLY A 192 -10.61 -14.73 -23.86
C GLY A 192 -9.86 -15.51 -22.78
N GLY A 193 -9.90 -16.84 -22.86
CA GLY A 193 -9.13 -17.70 -21.97
C GLY A 193 -7.69 -17.90 -22.44
N MET A 194 -6.82 -18.26 -21.52
CA MET A 194 -5.45 -18.67 -21.83
C MET A 194 -5.44 -19.97 -22.62
N ASP A 195 -4.57 -20.09 -23.63
CA ASP A 195 -4.40 -21.33 -24.36
C ASP A 195 -3.73 -22.38 -23.46
N PRO A 196 -4.37 -23.51 -23.18
CA PRO A 196 -3.85 -24.50 -22.24
C PRO A 196 -2.67 -25.31 -22.80
N ARG A 197 -2.17 -25.01 -23.99
CA ARG A 197 -1.12 -25.76 -24.68
C ARG A 197 0.28 -25.22 -24.46
N TRP A 198 0.46 -24.27 -23.61
CA TRP A 198 1.75 -23.67 -23.28
C TRP A 198 2.09 -23.80 -21.80
#